data_775fa0979595d8b98de8aa2b76a1fd9a
#
_entry.id   775fa0979595d8b98de8aa2b76a1fd9a
#
_cell.length_a   1.000
_cell.length_b   1.000
_cell.length_c   1.000
_cell.angle_alpha   90.00
_cell.angle_beta   90.00
_cell.angle_gamma   90.00
#
_symmetry.space_group_name_H-M   'P 1'
#
loop_
_entity.id
_entity.type
_entity.pdbx_description
1 polymer ?
#
loop_
_entity_poly.entity_id
_entity_poly.type
_entity_poly.pdbx_seq_one_letter_code
_entity_poly.pdbx_strand_id
1 'polypeptide(L)'
;MIAFINGTIQAVSSKYAIVDVNGVGYRVTMSSKNLNSIAKIGEAVKLFTHYQTNPRDGSVELYGFTTPEELNFFELLTTVSGIGPKSAQTILSAADLQTLQIGIVRGDGDYLRKVTGLGEKTAHRLVLELKTKIMTADLGVKAGSDIGTDGEAIDALVTLGYSQFQARDALKQVSDSAKTSEEKIKEALRLLGKK
;
A
#
# COMPACT_ATOMS: atom_id res chain seq x y z
N MET A 1 -21.70 6.31 -4.92
CA MET A 1 -20.27 5.91 -4.96
C MET A 1 -20.18 4.49 -5.46
N ILE A 2 -19.27 4.18 -6.40
CA ILE A 2 -19.04 2.81 -6.92
C ILE A 2 -17.81 2.30 -6.19
N ALA A 3 -18.00 1.31 -5.30
CA ALA A 3 -16.92 0.80 -4.43
C ALA A 3 -16.15 -0.39 -5.04
N PHE A 4 -16.80 -1.15 -5.90
CA PHE A 4 -16.18 -2.20 -6.71
C PHE A 4 -17.02 -2.47 -7.94
N ILE A 5 -16.41 -3.07 -8.95
CA ILE A 5 -17.09 -3.64 -10.09
C ILE A 5 -16.67 -5.11 -10.26
N ASN A 6 -17.61 -5.95 -10.69
CA ASN A 6 -17.36 -7.34 -11.01
C ASN A 6 -18.00 -7.64 -12.37
N GLY A 7 -17.20 -8.00 -13.36
CA GLY A 7 -17.66 -8.15 -14.72
C GLY A 7 -16.62 -8.80 -15.61
N THR A 8 -16.77 -8.61 -16.94
CA THR A 8 -15.91 -9.21 -17.96
C THR A 8 -15.12 -8.13 -18.69
N ILE A 9 -13.82 -8.35 -18.90
CA ILE A 9 -12.96 -7.42 -19.62
C ILE A 9 -13.33 -7.41 -21.10
N GLN A 10 -13.73 -6.24 -21.61
CA GLN A 10 -14.05 -6.03 -23.03
C GLN A 10 -12.89 -5.42 -23.81
N ALA A 11 -12.11 -4.55 -23.19
CA ALA A 11 -10.94 -3.94 -23.82
C ALA A 11 -9.91 -3.53 -22.76
N VAL A 12 -8.65 -3.52 -23.16
CA VAL A 12 -7.52 -3.01 -22.34
C VAL A 12 -6.73 -2.03 -23.19
N SER A 13 -6.47 -0.85 -22.61
CA SER A 13 -5.63 0.21 -23.17
C SER A 13 -4.39 0.37 -22.29
N SER A 14 -3.47 1.25 -22.65
CA SER A 14 -2.29 1.58 -21.84
C SER A 14 -2.61 2.30 -20.51
N LYS A 15 -3.85 2.82 -20.34
CA LYS A 15 -4.24 3.63 -19.17
C LYS A 15 -5.53 3.18 -18.50
N TYR A 16 -6.33 2.36 -19.15
CA TYR A 16 -7.63 1.94 -18.64
C TYR A 16 -8.04 0.57 -19.18
N ALA A 17 -8.93 -0.09 -18.48
CA ALA A 17 -9.68 -1.21 -18.97
C ALA A 17 -11.16 -0.83 -19.13
N ILE A 18 -11.88 -1.49 -20.05
CA ILE A 18 -13.34 -1.45 -20.14
C ILE A 18 -13.86 -2.76 -19.59
N VAL A 19 -14.67 -2.68 -18.55
CA VAL A 19 -15.29 -3.83 -17.89
C VAL A 19 -16.80 -3.79 -18.15
N ASP A 20 -17.32 -4.82 -18.77
CA ASP A 20 -18.76 -5.01 -18.95
C ASP A 20 -19.36 -5.60 -17.66
N VAL A 21 -20.32 -4.89 -17.12
CA VAL A 21 -21.13 -5.33 -16.00
C VAL A 21 -22.60 -5.35 -16.45
N ASN A 22 -23.07 -6.50 -16.86
CA ASN A 22 -24.45 -6.73 -17.34
C ASN A 22 -24.90 -5.75 -18.46
N GLY A 23 -24.04 -5.55 -19.46
CA GLY A 23 -24.35 -4.69 -20.62
C GLY A 23 -23.99 -3.22 -20.41
N VAL A 24 -23.41 -2.86 -19.26
CA VAL A 24 -22.88 -1.52 -19.02
C VAL A 24 -21.36 -1.55 -19.01
N GLY A 25 -20.74 -0.84 -19.96
CA GLY A 25 -19.27 -0.75 -20.06
C GLY A 25 -18.68 0.32 -19.15
N TYR A 26 -17.99 -0.07 -18.08
CA TYR A 26 -17.27 0.84 -17.21
C TYR A 26 -15.84 1.03 -17.68
N ARG A 27 -15.45 2.29 -17.95
CA ARG A 27 -14.04 2.65 -18.18
C ARG A 27 -13.34 2.88 -16.86
N VAL A 28 -12.37 2.03 -16.54
CA VAL A 28 -11.65 2.03 -15.27
C VAL A 28 -10.18 2.37 -15.52
N THR A 29 -9.75 3.52 -15.01
CA THR A 29 -8.34 3.95 -15.08
C THR A 29 -7.51 3.16 -14.06
N MET A 30 -6.41 2.58 -14.51
CA MET A 30 -5.59 1.70 -13.68
C MET A 30 -4.11 1.97 -13.88
N SER A 31 -3.27 1.55 -12.92
CA SER A 31 -1.83 1.56 -13.07
C SER A 31 -1.40 0.62 -14.21
N SER A 32 -0.29 0.93 -14.89
CA SER A 32 0.24 0.04 -15.94
C SER A 32 0.56 -1.36 -15.38
N LYS A 33 1.01 -1.45 -14.14
CA LYS A 33 1.26 -2.71 -13.44
C LYS A 33 -0.03 -3.52 -13.32
N ASN A 34 -1.12 -2.91 -12.86
CA ASN A 34 -2.40 -3.61 -12.70
C ASN A 34 -3.03 -3.96 -14.06
N LEU A 35 -2.90 -3.09 -15.07
CA LEU A 35 -3.35 -3.43 -16.43
C LEU A 35 -2.63 -4.65 -17.00
N ASN A 36 -1.34 -4.81 -16.71
CA ASN A 36 -0.57 -5.98 -17.14
C ASN A 36 -0.90 -7.25 -16.33
N SER A 37 -1.40 -7.10 -15.11
CA SER A 37 -1.74 -8.22 -14.23
C SER A 37 -3.17 -8.71 -14.38
N ILE A 38 -4.09 -7.85 -14.86
CA ILE A 38 -5.45 -8.29 -15.12
C ILE A 38 -5.50 -9.18 -16.35
N ALA A 39 -6.47 -10.03 -16.30
CA ALA A 39 -6.69 -11.07 -17.26
C ALA A 39 -6.92 -10.54 -18.70
N LYS A 40 -6.99 -11.47 -19.61
CA LYS A 40 -7.19 -11.20 -21.02
C LYS A 40 -8.64 -10.76 -21.31
N ILE A 41 -8.82 -10.15 -22.45
CA ILE A 41 -10.17 -9.83 -22.97
C ILE A 41 -11.05 -11.08 -22.92
N GLY A 42 -12.26 -10.93 -22.41
CA GLY A 42 -13.24 -12.01 -22.23
C GLY A 42 -13.18 -12.71 -20.87
N GLU A 43 -12.17 -12.44 -20.04
CA GLU A 43 -12.07 -13.03 -18.69
C GLU A 43 -12.78 -12.17 -17.63
N ALA A 44 -13.24 -12.84 -16.57
CA ALA A 44 -13.88 -12.19 -15.45
C ALA A 44 -12.86 -11.43 -14.59
N VAL A 45 -13.24 -10.25 -14.10
CA VAL A 45 -12.42 -9.44 -13.23
C VAL A 45 -13.27 -8.81 -12.13
N LYS A 46 -12.71 -8.74 -10.91
CA LYS A 46 -13.21 -7.91 -9.82
C LYS A 46 -12.20 -6.80 -9.52
N LEU A 47 -12.65 -5.56 -9.59
CA LEU A 47 -11.82 -4.39 -9.30
C LEU A 47 -12.45 -3.60 -8.16
N PHE A 48 -11.64 -3.22 -7.18
CA PHE A 48 -12.00 -2.25 -6.17
C PHE A 48 -11.84 -0.85 -6.76
N THR A 49 -12.76 0.07 -6.49
CA THR A 49 -12.81 1.30 -7.25
C THR A 49 -12.90 2.54 -6.37
N HIS A 50 -12.18 3.58 -6.79
CA HIS A 50 -12.31 4.93 -6.28
C HIS A 50 -13.01 5.80 -7.32
N TYR A 51 -14.15 6.37 -6.93
CA TYR A 51 -14.94 7.28 -7.76
C TYR A 51 -14.51 8.72 -7.50
N GLN A 52 -13.99 9.38 -8.52
CA GLN A 52 -13.50 10.76 -8.44
C GLN A 52 -14.33 11.67 -9.34
N THR A 53 -14.84 12.74 -8.77
CA THR A 53 -15.48 13.84 -9.52
C THR A 53 -14.50 15.01 -9.61
N ASN A 54 -14.29 15.53 -10.80
CA ASN A 54 -13.53 16.75 -10.98
C ASN A 54 -14.42 17.96 -10.69
N PRO A 55 -14.10 18.80 -9.68
CA PRO A 55 -14.94 19.94 -9.30
C PRO A 55 -14.98 21.04 -10.36
N ARG A 56 -14.07 21.06 -11.34
CA ARG A 56 -13.99 22.13 -12.36
C ARG A 56 -14.95 21.93 -13.52
N ASP A 57 -15.12 20.69 -13.97
CA ASP A 57 -15.90 20.35 -15.17
C ASP A 57 -16.96 19.28 -14.93
N GLY A 58 -17.09 18.79 -13.70
CA GLY A 58 -18.03 17.74 -13.32
C GLY A 58 -17.71 16.37 -13.93
N SER A 59 -16.57 16.22 -14.63
CA SER A 59 -16.18 14.94 -15.20
C SER A 59 -15.93 13.89 -14.11
N VAL A 60 -16.27 12.66 -14.44
CA VAL A 60 -16.13 11.51 -13.53
C VAL A 60 -15.04 10.59 -14.03
N GLU A 61 -14.12 10.23 -13.15
CA GLU A 61 -13.14 9.18 -13.38
C GLU A 61 -13.32 8.07 -12.34
N LEU A 62 -13.23 6.82 -12.82
CA LEU A 62 -13.23 5.63 -11.98
C LEU A 62 -11.82 5.04 -12.00
N TYR A 63 -11.17 5.01 -10.85
CA TYR A 63 -9.87 4.39 -10.65
C TYR A 63 -10.05 2.98 -10.12
N GLY A 64 -9.32 2.00 -10.68
CA GLY A 64 -9.45 0.59 -10.31
C GLY A 64 -8.17 -0.03 -9.80
N PHE A 65 -8.35 -0.93 -8.84
CA PHE A 65 -7.29 -1.64 -8.13
C PHE A 65 -7.64 -3.12 -8.02
N THR A 66 -6.63 -3.96 -8.06
CA THR A 66 -6.81 -5.41 -7.96
C THR A 66 -7.01 -5.88 -6.52
N THR A 67 -6.56 -5.08 -5.54
CA THR A 67 -6.69 -5.38 -4.12
C THR A 67 -7.22 -4.19 -3.32
N PRO A 68 -7.89 -4.42 -2.17
CA PRO A 68 -8.31 -3.37 -1.26
C PRO A 68 -7.13 -2.57 -0.70
N GLU A 69 -5.99 -3.22 -0.48
CA GLU A 69 -4.77 -2.60 0.06
C GLU A 69 -4.22 -1.54 -0.89
N GLU A 70 -4.24 -1.81 -2.20
CA GLU A 70 -3.85 -0.83 -3.22
C GLU A 70 -4.82 0.36 -3.26
N LEU A 71 -6.13 0.12 -3.17
CA LEU A 71 -7.14 1.18 -3.07
C LEU A 71 -6.90 2.06 -1.85
N ASN A 72 -6.74 1.46 -0.67
CA ASN A 72 -6.50 2.18 0.57
C ASN A 72 -5.22 3.02 0.50
N PHE A 73 -4.17 2.48 -0.10
CA PHE A 73 -2.93 3.22 -0.26
C PHE A 73 -3.04 4.35 -1.29
N PHE A 74 -3.78 4.15 -2.38
CA PHE A 74 -4.10 5.21 -3.33
C PHE A 74 -4.85 6.36 -2.65
N GLU A 75 -5.88 6.06 -1.86
CA GLU A 75 -6.64 7.06 -1.12
C GLU A 75 -5.73 7.81 -0.13
N LEU A 76 -4.85 7.10 0.55
CA LEU A 76 -3.86 7.70 1.44
C LEU A 76 -2.91 8.64 0.70
N LEU A 77 -2.39 8.24 -0.47
CA LEU A 77 -1.54 9.07 -1.32
C LEU A 77 -2.25 10.37 -1.74
N THR A 78 -3.53 10.30 -2.09
CA THR A 78 -4.30 11.46 -2.52
C THR A 78 -4.62 12.46 -1.40
N THR A 79 -4.42 12.08 -0.13
CA THR A 79 -4.50 13.03 1.01
C THR A 79 -3.28 13.95 1.11
N VAL A 80 -2.18 13.61 0.43
CA VAL A 80 -0.95 14.41 0.46
C VAL A 80 -1.05 15.60 -0.48
N SER A 81 -0.80 16.79 0.04
CA SER A 81 -0.84 18.01 -0.77
C SER A 81 0.12 17.95 -1.96
N GLY A 82 -0.41 18.15 -3.16
CA GLY A 82 0.34 18.06 -4.42
C GLY A 82 0.37 16.67 -5.06
N ILE A 83 -0.28 15.68 -4.46
CA ILE A 83 -0.48 14.35 -5.04
C ILE A 83 -1.95 14.17 -5.38
N GLY A 84 -2.28 14.33 -6.66
CA GLY A 84 -3.61 14.02 -7.19
C GLY A 84 -3.71 12.57 -7.66
N PRO A 85 -4.92 12.14 -8.09
CA PRO A 85 -5.17 10.77 -8.53
C PRO A 85 -4.21 10.26 -9.60
N LYS A 86 -3.85 11.08 -10.59
CA LYS A 86 -2.91 10.71 -11.66
C LYS A 86 -1.50 10.45 -11.13
N SER A 87 -1.04 11.31 -10.20
CA SER A 87 0.26 11.13 -9.55
C SER A 87 0.27 9.90 -8.65
N ALA A 88 -0.82 9.64 -7.92
CA ALA A 88 -0.96 8.45 -7.09
C ALA A 88 -0.91 7.16 -7.93
N GLN A 89 -1.57 7.12 -9.10
CA GLN A 89 -1.47 6.01 -10.05
C GLN A 89 -0.04 5.81 -10.57
N THR A 90 0.68 6.90 -10.86
CA THR A 90 2.09 6.83 -11.29
C THR A 90 2.96 6.24 -10.19
N ILE A 91 2.77 6.65 -8.94
CA ILE A 91 3.48 6.10 -7.78
C ILE A 91 3.24 4.59 -7.64
N LEU A 92 1.98 4.16 -7.72
CA LEU A 92 1.61 2.74 -7.64
C LEU A 92 2.11 1.92 -8.84
N SER A 93 2.38 2.56 -9.98
CA SER A 93 2.97 1.90 -11.15
C SER A 93 4.48 1.71 -11.03
N ALA A 94 5.15 2.52 -10.21
CA ALA A 94 6.61 2.62 -10.16
C ALA A 94 7.26 1.49 -9.33
N ALA A 95 6.57 0.99 -8.31
CA ALA A 95 7.06 -0.10 -7.47
C ALA A 95 5.88 -0.88 -6.85
N ASP A 96 6.18 -2.01 -6.23
CA ASP A 96 5.18 -2.73 -5.44
C ASP A 96 4.81 -1.96 -4.15
N LEU A 97 3.60 -2.25 -3.65
CA LEU A 97 3.03 -1.56 -2.50
C LEU A 97 3.93 -1.63 -1.26
N GLN A 98 4.50 -2.81 -1.00
CA GLN A 98 5.36 -3.03 0.16
C GLN A 98 6.64 -2.21 0.07
N THR A 99 7.27 -2.15 -1.09
CA THR A 99 8.47 -1.34 -1.34
C THR A 99 8.21 0.14 -1.13
N LEU A 100 7.07 0.66 -1.62
CA LEU A 100 6.66 2.05 -1.40
C LEU A 100 6.44 2.36 0.09
N GLN A 101 5.73 1.49 0.79
CA GLN A 101 5.48 1.63 2.22
C GLN A 101 6.77 1.61 3.04
N ILE A 102 7.69 0.69 2.74
CA ILE A 102 9.01 0.62 3.40
C ILE A 102 9.80 1.92 3.17
N GLY A 103 9.82 2.44 1.95
CA GLY A 103 10.48 3.71 1.63
C GLY A 103 9.93 4.88 2.45
N ILE A 104 8.62 4.96 2.61
CA ILE A 104 7.96 6.00 3.43
C ILE A 104 8.30 5.82 4.92
N VAL A 105 8.20 4.61 5.45
CA VAL A 105 8.49 4.34 6.88
C VAL A 105 9.95 4.63 7.22
N ARG A 106 10.88 4.29 6.33
CA ARG A 106 12.31 4.60 6.48
C ARG A 106 12.62 6.10 6.42
N GLY A 107 11.69 6.90 5.90
CA GLY A 107 11.93 8.33 5.74
C GLY A 107 12.78 8.68 4.51
N ASP A 108 12.92 7.76 3.56
CA ASP A 108 13.81 7.89 2.41
C ASP A 108 13.12 8.61 1.24
N GLY A 109 13.03 9.95 1.35
CA GLY A 109 12.44 10.80 0.31
C GLY A 109 13.24 10.76 -1.00
N ASP A 110 14.55 10.61 -0.95
CA ASP A 110 15.40 10.54 -2.15
C ASP A 110 15.19 9.24 -2.91
N TYR A 111 15.06 8.13 -2.21
CA TYR A 111 14.69 6.86 -2.82
C TYR A 111 13.33 6.95 -3.51
N LEU A 112 12.31 7.47 -2.80
CA LEU A 112 10.98 7.64 -3.38
C LEU A 112 11.01 8.55 -4.60
N ARG A 113 11.75 9.66 -4.57
CA ARG A 113 11.94 10.54 -5.72
C ARG A 113 12.48 9.78 -6.94
N LYS A 114 13.53 8.98 -6.73
CA LYS A 114 14.17 8.21 -7.81
C LYS A 114 13.22 7.15 -8.40
N VAL A 115 12.49 6.45 -7.56
CA VAL A 115 11.60 5.36 -7.97
C VAL A 115 10.33 5.90 -8.63
N THR A 116 9.71 6.92 -8.05
CA THR A 116 8.38 7.40 -8.48
C THR A 116 8.43 8.55 -9.48
N GLY A 117 9.59 9.17 -9.68
CA GLY A 117 9.72 10.37 -10.52
C GLY A 117 9.09 11.63 -9.93
N LEU A 118 8.71 11.63 -8.65
CA LEU A 118 8.19 12.81 -7.96
C LEU A 118 9.26 13.90 -7.83
N GLY A 119 8.82 15.15 -7.82
CA GLY A 119 9.71 16.27 -7.46
C GLY A 119 10.16 16.15 -5.99
N GLU A 120 11.37 16.63 -5.70
CA GLU A 120 12.01 16.53 -4.38
C GLU A 120 11.11 16.98 -3.22
N LYS A 121 10.52 18.18 -3.33
CA LYS A 121 9.61 18.72 -2.30
C LYS A 121 8.39 17.82 -2.05
N THR A 122 7.83 17.23 -3.13
CA THR A 122 6.66 16.36 -3.03
C THR A 122 7.03 15.01 -2.41
N ALA A 123 8.19 14.44 -2.75
CA ALA A 123 8.67 13.18 -2.18
C ALA A 123 8.93 13.30 -0.67
N HIS A 124 9.60 14.38 -0.24
CA HIS A 124 9.83 14.63 1.19
C HIS A 124 8.52 14.89 1.95
N ARG A 125 7.58 15.64 1.36
CA ARG A 125 6.25 15.87 1.94
C ARG A 125 5.48 14.57 2.09
N LEU A 126 5.49 13.71 1.05
CA LEU A 126 4.87 12.40 1.09
C LEU A 126 5.37 11.58 2.28
N VAL A 127 6.70 11.53 2.47
CA VAL A 127 7.30 10.86 3.62
C VAL A 127 6.81 11.46 4.94
N LEU A 128 6.88 12.78 5.08
CA LEU A 128 6.52 13.46 6.32
C LEU A 128 5.05 13.22 6.71
N GLU A 129 4.14 13.36 5.73
CA GLU A 129 2.69 13.25 5.99
C GLU A 129 2.23 11.80 6.15
N LEU A 130 2.85 10.84 5.43
CA LEU A 130 2.38 9.45 5.44
C LEU A 130 3.11 8.55 6.42
N LYS A 131 4.33 8.87 6.85
CA LYS A 131 5.08 8.03 7.78
C LYS A 131 4.27 7.68 9.03
N THR A 132 3.69 8.69 9.69
CA THR A 132 2.86 8.49 10.88
C THR A 132 1.57 7.74 10.54
N LYS A 133 0.90 8.09 9.44
CA LYS A 133 -0.35 7.46 9.02
C LYS A 133 -0.18 5.97 8.69
N ILE A 134 0.91 5.60 8.04
CA ILE A 134 1.21 4.19 7.72
C ILE A 134 1.56 3.39 8.97
N MET A 135 2.26 4.02 9.93
CA MET A 135 2.63 3.36 11.20
C MET A 135 1.43 3.16 12.14
N THR A 136 0.42 4.04 12.06
CA THR A 136 -0.78 3.98 12.92
C THR A 136 -1.98 3.30 12.25
N ALA A 137 -2.04 3.31 10.94
CA ALA A 137 -3.10 2.63 10.22
C ALA A 137 -2.74 1.16 10.05
N ASP A 138 -3.72 0.31 10.36
CA ASP A 138 -3.69 -1.13 10.01
C ASP A 138 -3.92 -1.29 8.50
N LEU A 139 -3.03 -0.68 7.70
CA LEU A 139 -3.11 -0.64 6.23
C LEU A 139 -2.68 -1.96 5.61
N GLY A 140 -3.02 -3.11 6.24
CA GLY A 140 -2.68 -4.40 5.66
C GLY A 140 -1.19 -4.51 5.31
N VAL A 141 -0.32 -3.77 6.01
CA VAL A 141 1.08 -4.13 6.08
C VAL A 141 1.08 -5.47 6.79
N LYS A 142 0.73 -6.52 6.05
CA LYS A 142 1.15 -7.86 6.41
C LYS A 142 2.68 -7.76 6.42
N ALA A 143 3.19 -7.36 7.58
CA ALA A 143 4.48 -7.89 7.95
C ALA A 143 4.40 -9.35 7.60
N GLY A 144 5.29 -9.79 6.75
CA GLY A 144 5.24 -11.09 6.10
C GLY A 144 4.52 -12.10 6.98
N SER A 145 3.64 -12.84 6.37
CA SER A 145 2.77 -13.84 6.99
C SER A 145 3.57 -14.79 7.90
N ASP A 146 3.89 -14.32 9.08
CA ASP A 146 4.21 -15.12 10.22
C ASP A 146 3.07 -14.92 11.21
N ILE A 147 1.92 -15.56 10.88
CA ILE A 147 0.90 -15.95 11.86
C ILE A 147 1.55 -17.06 12.68
N GLY A 148 2.45 -16.67 13.54
CA GLY A 148 3.23 -17.48 14.43
C GLY A 148 3.67 -16.62 15.61
N THR A 149 4.41 -17.20 16.51
CA THR A 149 4.98 -16.62 17.73
C THR A 149 5.60 -15.20 17.57
N ASP A 150 5.94 -14.77 16.35
CA ASP A 150 6.52 -13.44 16.06
C ASP A 150 5.48 -12.32 16.08
N GLY A 151 4.25 -12.56 15.63
CA GLY A 151 3.16 -11.57 15.69
C GLY A 151 2.82 -11.18 17.12
N GLU A 152 2.62 -12.19 17.98
CA GLU A 152 2.35 -11.98 19.40
C GLU A 152 3.50 -11.27 20.10
N ALA A 153 4.74 -11.60 19.75
CA ALA A 153 5.93 -10.98 20.32
C ALA A 153 6.04 -9.48 19.91
N ILE A 154 5.69 -9.12 18.66
CA ILE A 154 5.65 -7.73 18.21
C ILE A 154 4.61 -6.94 18.99
N ASP A 155 3.39 -7.46 19.12
CA ASP A 155 2.28 -6.78 19.82
C ASP A 155 2.60 -6.55 21.29
N ALA A 156 3.23 -7.53 21.94
CA ALA A 156 3.69 -7.41 23.32
C ALA A 156 4.76 -6.31 23.48
N LEU A 157 5.76 -6.26 22.58
CA LEU A 157 6.81 -5.23 22.62
C LEU A 157 6.24 -3.83 22.33
N VAL A 158 5.26 -3.70 21.45
CA VAL A 158 4.56 -2.44 21.19
C VAL A 158 3.75 -2.00 22.41
N THR A 159 3.09 -2.92 23.10
CA THR A 159 2.36 -2.64 24.36
C THR A 159 3.33 -2.15 25.46
N LEU A 160 4.56 -2.62 25.45
CA LEU A 160 5.64 -2.16 26.36
C LEU A 160 6.26 -0.83 25.97
N GLY A 161 5.76 -0.17 24.90
CA GLY A 161 6.15 1.17 24.48
C GLY A 161 7.24 1.24 23.40
N TYR A 162 7.69 0.11 22.87
CA TYR A 162 8.62 0.10 21.74
C TYR A 162 7.87 0.35 20.44
N SER A 163 8.51 1.04 19.47
CA SER A 163 7.94 1.17 18.14
C SER A 163 7.90 -0.20 17.43
N GLN A 164 6.93 -0.38 16.52
CA GLN A 164 6.82 -1.60 15.71
C GLN A 164 8.11 -1.93 14.94
N PHE A 165 8.85 -0.89 14.54
CA PHE A 165 10.15 -1.03 13.90
C PHE A 165 11.20 -1.61 14.86
N GLN A 166 11.30 -1.06 16.07
CA GLN A 166 12.24 -1.55 17.09
C GLN A 166 11.93 -2.99 17.48
N ALA A 167 10.64 -3.32 17.65
CA ALA A 167 10.19 -4.67 17.96
C ALA A 167 10.61 -5.68 16.87
N ARG A 168 10.37 -5.34 15.59
CA ARG A 168 10.76 -6.20 14.47
C ARG A 168 12.27 -6.31 14.26
N ASP A 169 13.00 -5.22 14.43
CA ASP A 169 14.45 -5.24 14.27
C ASP A 169 15.11 -6.07 15.37
N ALA A 170 14.61 -5.97 16.60
CA ALA A 170 15.05 -6.80 17.69
C ALA A 170 14.73 -8.29 17.47
N LEU A 171 13.52 -8.61 17.01
CA LEU A 171 13.12 -9.99 16.73
C LEU A 171 13.90 -10.65 15.60
N LYS A 172 14.37 -9.90 14.61
CA LYS A 172 15.28 -10.42 13.57
C LYS A 172 16.66 -10.87 14.12
N GLN A 173 17.05 -10.34 15.26
CA GLN A 173 18.32 -10.64 15.92
C GLN A 173 18.17 -11.69 17.03
N VAL A 174 16.95 -12.12 17.31
CA VAL A 174 16.65 -13.22 18.25
C VAL A 174 17.11 -14.54 17.67
N SER A 175 17.68 -15.39 18.50
CA SER A 175 18.19 -16.69 18.10
C SER A 175 17.07 -17.63 17.63
N ASP A 176 17.34 -18.45 16.60
CA ASP A 176 16.42 -19.49 16.11
C ASP A 176 16.08 -20.55 17.19
N SER A 177 16.77 -20.56 18.32
CA SER A 177 16.49 -21.41 19.48
C SER A 177 15.26 -20.97 20.28
N ALA A 178 14.85 -19.69 20.19
CA ALA A 178 13.64 -19.16 20.83
C ALA A 178 12.39 -19.58 20.04
N LYS A 179 11.72 -20.63 20.51
CA LYS A 179 10.56 -21.23 19.82
C LYS A 179 9.21 -20.68 20.28
N THR A 180 9.14 -20.09 21.45
CA THR A 180 7.91 -19.53 22.02
C THR A 180 7.90 -18.00 21.95
N SER A 181 6.69 -17.41 21.91
CA SER A 181 6.52 -15.94 21.95
C SER A 181 7.21 -15.33 23.17
N GLU A 182 7.12 -16.00 24.34
CA GLU A 182 7.74 -15.51 25.58
C GLU A 182 9.28 -15.48 25.51
N GLU A 183 9.90 -16.52 24.96
CA GLU A 183 11.35 -16.59 24.77
C GLU A 183 11.82 -15.49 23.81
N LYS A 184 11.10 -15.29 22.71
CA LYS A 184 11.38 -14.24 21.74
C LYS A 184 11.25 -12.83 22.32
N ILE A 185 10.20 -12.57 23.10
CA ILE A 185 10.00 -11.30 23.79
C ILE A 185 11.15 -11.02 24.75
N LYS A 186 11.52 -12.02 25.58
CA LYS A 186 12.58 -11.88 26.57
C LYS A 186 13.94 -11.59 25.96
N GLU A 187 14.26 -12.26 24.85
CA GLU A 187 15.51 -12.06 24.14
C GLU A 187 15.54 -10.70 23.42
N ALA A 188 14.43 -10.32 22.76
CA ALA A 188 14.28 -9.01 22.12
C ALA A 188 14.40 -7.86 23.12
N LEU A 189 13.80 -7.97 24.30
CA LEU A 189 13.95 -6.97 25.38
C LEU A 189 15.41 -6.82 25.85
N ARG A 190 16.17 -7.92 25.92
CA ARG A 190 17.61 -7.87 26.22
C ARG A 190 18.42 -7.13 25.16
N LEU A 191 18.03 -7.28 23.90
CA LEU A 191 18.69 -6.58 22.79
C LEU A 191 18.34 -5.08 22.77
N LEU A 192 17.09 -4.74 23.08
CA LEU A 192 16.60 -3.36 23.14
C LEU A 192 17.10 -2.59 24.36
N GLY A 193 17.28 -3.26 25.48
CA GLY A 193 17.75 -2.66 26.74
C GLY A 193 19.29 -2.46 26.82
N LYS A 194 20.05 -2.90 25.82
CA LYS A 194 21.51 -2.71 25.73
C LYS A 194 21.92 -1.44 24.95
N LYS A 195 20.94 -0.60 24.56
CA LYS A 195 21.22 0.69 23.89
C LYS A 195 20.94 1.87 24.87
#